data_8823d34a06a070b7ed0f57796c39da01
#
_entry.id   8823d34a06a070b7ed0f57796c39da01
#
_cell.length_a   1.000
_cell.length_b   1.000
_cell.length_c   1.000
_cell.angle_alpha   90.00
_cell.angle_beta   90.00
_cell.angle_gamma   90.00
#
_symmetry.space_group_name_H-M   'P 1'
#
loop_
_entity.id
_entity.type
_entity.pdbx_description
1 polymer ?
#
loop_
_entity_poly.entity_id
_entity_poly.type
_entity_poly.pdbx_seq_one_letter_code
_entity_poly.pdbx_strand_id
1 'polypeptide(L)'
;SYSTDKDSFTAGKACAEKAVVDLIETKVAFVFSSVKYNQNKLLEGAKSVLGTAPIIGCTSSGAIIVPDGVVSSESGFAGMLAIGDDETAVGVAGSERGKNPRETGKKVAKEAMAKVGTDKAPAYVYMIASPGEEEEYVKGIEDVVGCVPVFGGSAADDSISGDWKIFTNDKCFSDGVAVAFFYTNKSIRNKYTGAYHETVNSGIVTKLNGRRQLVEIDGKPALNVYAKWTGKKVKDLAGMNLLSASVTEPLGVKDRLGSLIAIRHPMIGNEDLSMNVGNNLAINTAVIQMQASVDELIEATGKTLKNVRTNLTCEAGAYLLIHSGERKLGINERIEEVAERLKKEAKGVPFLTVFTFGEYGTED
;
A
#
# COMPACT_ATOMS: atom_id res chain seq x y z
N SER A 1 1.05 8.95 16.10
CA SER A 1 1.43 8.25 17.36
C SER A 1 1.94 6.85 17.08
N TYR A 2 2.65 6.26 18.05
CA TYR A 2 3.13 4.89 18.00
C TYR A 2 3.34 4.28 19.38
N SER A 3 3.49 2.94 19.41
CA SER A 3 3.88 2.17 20.60
C SER A 3 4.68 0.92 20.19
N THR A 4 5.60 0.51 21.05
CA THR A 4 6.37 -0.74 20.96
C THR A 4 6.17 -1.61 22.21
N ASP A 5 5.08 -1.39 22.94
CA ASP A 5 4.73 -2.20 24.10
C ASP A 5 4.54 -3.66 23.68
N LYS A 6 4.99 -4.59 24.54
CA LYS A 6 4.91 -6.03 24.23
C LYS A 6 3.48 -6.57 24.29
N ASP A 7 2.64 -5.96 25.11
CA ASP A 7 1.23 -6.32 25.22
C ASP A 7 0.42 -5.62 24.13
N SER A 8 -0.26 -6.41 23.30
CA SER A 8 -0.98 -5.90 22.13
C SER A 8 -2.13 -4.94 22.51
N PHE A 9 -2.84 -5.21 23.61
CA PHE A 9 -3.91 -4.33 24.09
C PHE A 9 -3.34 -2.99 24.55
N THR A 10 -2.28 -3.03 25.36
CA THR A 10 -1.59 -1.84 25.87
C THR A 10 -1.03 -1.02 24.71
N ALA A 11 -0.44 -1.67 23.70
CA ALA A 11 0.07 -0.99 22.49
C ALA A 11 -1.04 -0.24 21.75
N GLY A 12 -2.17 -0.89 21.51
CA GLY A 12 -3.33 -0.27 20.83
C GLY A 12 -3.92 0.90 21.61
N LYS A 13 -4.08 0.73 22.92
CA LYS A 13 -4.55 1.78 23.83
C LYS A 13 -3.63 2.99 23.84
N ALA A 14 -2.31 2.77 24.02
CA ALA A 14 -1.33 3.84 24.06
C ALA A 14 -1.22 4.61 22.74
N CYS A 15 -1.35 3.92 21.59
CA CYS A 15 -1.43 4.60 20.29
C CYS A 15 -2.67 5.49 20.21
N ALA A 16 -3.83 5.00 20.62
CA ALA A 16 -5.08 5.75 20.56
C ALA A 16 -5.05 6.98 21.49
N GLU A 17 -4.63 6.81 22.74
CA GLU A 17 -4.51 7.91 23.71
C GLU A 17 -3.67 9.07 23.17
N LYS A 18 -2.52 8.75 22.54
CA LYS A 18 -1.64 9.76 21.95
C LYS A 18 -2.17 10.35 20.64
N ALA A 19 -2.92 9.56 19.85
CA ALA A 19 -3.40 10.02 18.56
C ALA A 19 -4.57 10.99 18.66
N VAL A 20 -5.34 10.95 19.74
CA VAL A 20 -6.56 11.77 19.89
C VAL A 20 -6.38 12.98 20.82
N VAL A 21 -5.20 13.20 21.38
CA VAL A 21 -4.94 14.23 22.40
C VAL A 21 -5.48 15.61 22.01
N ASP A 22 -5.30 16.01 20.75
CA ASP A 22 -5.68 17.33 20.27
C ASP A 22 -6.97 17.31 19.44
N LEU A 23 -7.70 16.18 19.41
CA LEU A 23 -8.93 16.02 18.64
C LEU A 23 -10.16 16.16 19.54
N ILE A 24 -11.12 17.00 19.12
CA ILE A 24 -12.43 17.10 19.78
C ILE A 24 -13.26 15.86 19.45
N GLU A 25 -13.22 15.41 18.21
CA GLU A 25 -13.93 14.22 17.72
C GLU A 25 -13.05 13.49 16.70
N THR A 26 -12.97 12.17 16.81
CA THR A 26 -12.26 11.34 15.84
C THR A 26 -13.21 10.85 14.76
N LYS A 27 -12.95 11.16 13.51
CA LYS A 27 -13.75 10.73 12.34
C LYS A 27 -13.26 9.40 11.75
N VAL A 28 -11.97 9.14 11.84
CA VAL A 28 -11.35 7.86 11.46
C VAL A 28 -9.97 7.72 12.09
N ALA A 29 -9.58 6.50 12.43
CA ALA A 29 -8.24 6.15 12.84
C ALA A 29 -7.63 5.13 11.86
N PHE A 30 -6.48 5.47 11.28
CA PHE A 30 -5.64 4.55 10.52
C PHE A 30 -4.68 3.87 11.49
N VAL A 31 -4.68 2.53 11.48
CA VAL A 31 -3.88 1.74 12.40
C VAL A 31 -3.00 0.77 11.60
N PHE A 32 -1.70 0.80 11.84
CA PHE A 32 -0.76 -0.13 11.23
C PHE A 32 0.09 -0.81 12.30
N SER A 33 0.35 -2.09 12.14
CA SER A 33 1.06 -2.84 13.17
C SER A 33 1.94 -3.95 12.62
N SER A 34 2.81 -4.44 13.49
CA SER A 34 3.54 -5.68 13.26
C SER A 34 2.60 -6.88 13.26
N VAL A 35 2.92 -7.89 12.46
CA VAL A 35 2.25 -9.21 12.48
C VAL A 35 2.45 -9.96 13.80
N LYS A 36 3.42 -9.57 14.61
CA LYS A 36 3.74 -10.19 15.90
C LYS A 36 2.70 -9.94 16.98
N TYR A 37 1.86 -8.90 16.80
CA TYR A 37 0.78 -8.62 17.72
C TYR A 37 -0.45 -9.50 17.49
N ASN A 38 -1.20 -9.73 18.55
CA ASN A 38 -2.57 -10.20 18.44
C ASN A 38 -3.44 -9.01 17.99
N GLN A 39 -3.85 -9.00 16.72
CA GLN A 39 -4.56 -7.87 16.13
C GLN A 39 -5.91 -7.59 16.79
N ASN A 40 -6.63 -8.62 17.26
CA ASN A 40 -7.89 -8.42 17.98
C ASN A 40 -7.66 -7.68 19.30
N LYS A 41 -6.61 -8.03 20.05
CA LYS A 41 -6.24 -7.34 21.31
C LYS A 41 -5.77 -5.92 21.06
N LEU A 42 -5.00 -5.70 19.97
CA LEU A 42 -4.60 -4.35 19.56
C LEU A 42 -5.82 -3.47 19.29
N LEU A 43 -6.78 -3.97 18.53
CA LEU A 43 -8.02 -3.26 18.21
C LEU A 43 -8.90 -3.05 19.46
N GLU A 44 -9.01 -4.03 20.36
CA GLU A 44 -9.72 -3.87 21.64
C GLU A 44 -9.11 -2.72 22.46
N GLY A 45 -7.76 -2.65 22.54
CA GLY A 45 -7.04 -1.58 23.19
C GLY A 45 -7.31 -0.21 22.54
N ALA A 46 -7.23 -0.12 21.24
CA ALA A 46 -7.53 1.10 20.49
C ALA A 46 -8.97 1.57 20.72
N LYS A 47 -9.94 0.66 20.62
CA LYS A 47 -11.38 0.95 20.84
C LYS A 47 -11.71 1.42 22.25
N SER A 48 -10.98 0.96 23.26
CA SER A 48 -11.20 1.42 24.65
C SER A 48 -11.04 2.94 24.78
N VAL A 49 -10.33 3.57 23.85
CA VAL A 49 -10.11 5.04 23.79
C VAL A 49 -10.97 5.67 22.68
N LEU A 50 -10.96 5.10 21.48
CA LEU A 50 -11.63 5.65 20.29
C LEU A 50 -13.17 5.51 20.34
N GLY A 51 -13.72 4.63 21.20
CA GLY A 51 -15.15 4.38 21.29
C GLY A 51 -15.72 3.86 19.99
N THR A 52 -16.64 4.61 19.39
CA THR A 52 -17.32 4.26 18.14
C THR A 52 -16.64 4.81 16.88
N ALA A 53 -15.56 5.55 17.01
CA ALA A 53 -14.85 6.11 15.86
C ALA A 53 -14.36 4.99 14.93
N PRO A 54 -14.53 5.14 13.60
CA PRO A 54 -14.12 4.14 12.63
C PRO A 54 -12.60 3.87 12.67
N ILE A 55 -12.25 2.59 12.59
CA ILE A 55 -10.85 2.12 12.47
C ILE A 55 -10.69 1.38 11.14
N ILE A 56 -9.61 1.66 10.44
CA ILE A 56 -9.16 0.91 9.27
C ILE A 56 -7.65 0.75 9.31
N GLY A 57 -7.13 -0.38 8.88
CA GLY A 57 -5.70 -0.61 8.85
C GLY A 57 -5.27 -1.99 8.43
N CYS A 58 -3.98 -2.22 8.51
CA CYS A 58 -3.36 -3.50 8.20
C CYS A 58 -2.02 -3.69 8.92
N THR A 59 -1.47 -4.88 8.78
CA THR A 59 -0.08 -5.12 9.16
C THR A 59 0.89 -4.53 8.14
N SER A 60 2.04 -4.08 8.63
CA SER A 60 3.13 -3.42 7.89
C SER A 60 4.37 -4.30 7.87
N SER A 61 5.12 -4.28 6.77
CA SER A 61 6.35 -5.07 6.61
C SER A 61 7.48 -4.55 7.50
N GLY A 62 7.58 -5.11 8.70
CA GLY A 62 8.70 -5.00 9.65
C GLY A 62 8.94 -3.62 10.29
N ALA A 63 8.24 -2.57 9.86
CA ALA A 63 8.38 -1.22 10.42
C ALA A 63 7.24 -0.29 10.02
N ILE A 64 7.19 0.88 10.66
CA ILE A 64 6.47 2.09 10.23
C ILE A 64 7.43 3.28 10.33
N ILE A 65 7.09 4.41 9.70
CA ILE A 65 7.82 5.67 9.92
C ILE A 65 6.86 6.73 10.46
N VAL A 66 7.31 7.43 11.48
CA VAL A 66 6.62 8.54 12.14
C VAL A 66 7.55 9.75 12.22
N PRO A 67 7.12 10.94 12.65
CA PRO A 67 8.00 12.11 12.81
C PRO A 67 9.25 11.88 13.66
N ASP A 68 9.22 10.90 14.59
CA ASP A 68 10.36 10.56 15.46
C ASP A 68 11.39 9.63 14.79
N GLY A 69 11.08 9.06 13.61
CA GLY A 69 11.96 8.15 12.86
C GLY A 69 11.30 6.83 12.51
N VAL A 70 12.11 5.82 12.22
CA VAL A 70 11.66 4.46 11.93
C VAL A 70 11.32 3.74 13.24
N VAL A 71 10.13 3.15 13.29
CA VAL A 71 9.67 2.36 14.44
C VAL A 71 9.58 0.89 14.04
N SER A 72 10.41 0.08 14.67
CA SER A 72 10.42 -1.39 14.57
C SER A 72 10.77 -1.99 15.92
N SER A 73 10.36 -3.22 16.16
CA SER A 73 10.70 -3.92 17.43
C SER A 73 10.56 -5.42 17.24
N GLU A 74 11.43 -6.19 17.90
CA GLU A 74 11.33 -7.65 17.95
C GLU A 74 10.04 -8.14 18.62
N SER A 75 9.51 -7.38 19.59
CA SER A 75 8.26 -7.70 20.26
C SER A 75 7.01 -7.20 19.54
N GLY A 76 7.16 -6.42 18.47
CA GLY A 76 6.08 -5.80 17.72
C GLY A 76 6.05 -4.29 17.86
N PHE A 77 5.33 -3.65 16.98
CA PHE A 77 5.08 -2.21 16.92
C PHE A 77 3.66 -1.92 16.45
N ALA A 78 3.13 -0.77 16.83
CA ALA A 78 1.91 -0.23 16.25
C ALA A 78 2.05 1.28 16.03
N GLY A 79 1.38 1.80 15.02
CA GLY A 79 1.24 3.21 14.75
C GLY A 79 -0.20 3.58 14.44
N MET A 80 -0.59 4.80 14.80
CA MET A 80 -1.92 5.32 14.57
C MET A 80 -1.86 6.76 14.09
N LEU A 81 -2.66 7.06 13.07
CA LEU A 81 -2.99 8.41 12.63
C LEU A 81 -4.50 8.58 12.74
N ALA A 82 -4.94 9.46 13.63
CA ALA A 82 -6.35 9.82 13.79
C ALA A 82 -6.65 11.14 13.07
N ILE A 83 -7.77 11.17 12.38
CA ILE A 83 -8.29 12.38 11.71
C ILE A 83 -9.56 12.81 12.42
N GLY A 84 -9.64 14.08 12.75
CA GLY A 84 -10.80 14.68 13.39
C GLY A 84 -11.08 16.05 12.82
N ASP A 85 -12.34 16.30 12.46
CA ASP A 85 -12.89 17.59 12.09
C ASP A 85 -14.43 17.54 12.19
N ASP A 86 -15.09 18.66 12.02
CA ASP A 86 -16.55 18.80 12.16
C ASP A 86 -17.34 18.64 10.84
N GLU A 87 -16.63 18.62 9.69
CA GLU A 87 -17.25 18.61 8.36
C GLU A 87 -17.10 17.27 7.62
N THR A 88 -16.34 16.33 8.18
CA THR A 88 -16.06 15.04 7.54
C THR A 88 -16.93 13.93 8.13
N ALA A 89 -17.52 13.11 7.26
CA ALA A 89 -18.08 11.83 7.62
C ALA A 89 -17.30 10.71 6.92
N VAL A 90 -17.06 9.61 7.63
CA VAL A 90 -16.29 8.48 7.11
C VAL A 90 -17.05 7.18 7.32
N GLY A 91 -17.32 6.47 6.22
CA GLY A 91 -17.88 5.12 6.25
C GLY A 91 -16.80 4.07 6.08
N VAL A 92 -16.64 3.19 7.06
CA VAL A 92 -15.65 2.09 7.01
C VAL A 92 -16.36 0.75 6.90
N ALA A 93 -15.95 -0.06 5.93
CA ALA A 93 -16.43 -1.42 5.75
C ALA A 93 -15.30 -2.36 5.33
N GLY A 94 -15.42 -3.64 5.67
CA GLY A 94 -14.47 -4.66 5.26
C GLY A 94 -15.12 -6.04 5.17
N SER A 95 -14.58 -6.86 4.26
CA SER A 95 -15.09 -8.22 4.03
C SER A 95 -13.94 -9.13 3.57
N GLU A 96 -14.03 -10.40 3.97
CA GLU A 96 -13.23 -11.46 3.37
C GLU A 96 -13.51 -11.55 1.86
N ARG A 97 -12.52 -12.07 1.10
CA ARG A 97 -12.52 -12.12 -0.37
C ARG A 97 -13.78 -12.75 -0.97
N GLY A 98 -14.30 -13.79 -0.34
CA GLY A 98 -15.38 -14.58 -0.94
C GLY A 98 -14.95 -15.30 -2.22
N LYS A 99 -15.94 -15.69 -3.04
CA LYS A 99 -15.69 -16.41 -4.31
C LYS A 99 -15.42 -15.47 -5.49
N ASN A 100 -15.90 -14.24 -5.42
CA ASN A 100 -15.79 -13.24 -6.49
C ASN A 100 -15.30 -11.92 -5.88
N PRO A 101 -14.02 -11.58 -6.06
CA PRO A 101 -13.43 -10.35 -5.51
C PRO A 101 -14.13 -9.07 -5.98
N ARG A 102 -14.57 -9.00 -7.23
CA ARG A 102 -15.29 -7.84 -7.76
C ARG A 102 -16.65 -7.63 -7.05
N GLU A 103 -17.39 -8.69 -6.80
CA GLU A 103 -18.65 -8.60 -6.04
C GLU A 103 -18.38 -8.25 -4.57
N THR A 104 -17.25 -8.71 -4.01
CA THR A 104 -16.79 -8.27 -2.66
C THR A 104 -16.50 -6.78 -2.64
N GLY A 105 -15.83 -6.24 -3.67
CA GLY A 105 -15.62 -4.80 -3.83
C GLY A 105 -16.93 -4.01 -3.85
N LYS A 106 -17.94 -4.47 -4.62
CA LYS A 106 -19.28 -3.85 -4.63
C LYS A 106 -19.94 -3.88 -3.25
N LYS A 107 -19.83 -5.01 -2.56
CA LYS A 107 -20.41 -5.20 -1.24
C LYS A 107 -19.85 -4.21 -0.24
N VAL A 108 -18.51 -4.12 -0.11
CA VAL A 108 -17.89 -3.21 0.86
C VAL A 108 -18.15 -1.75 0.52
N ALA A 109 -18.24 -1.40 -0.76
CA ALA A 109 -18.62 -0.05 -1.19
C ALA A 109 -20.01 0.33 -0.70
N LYS A 110 -21.02 -0.52 -0.93
CA LYS A 110 -22.39 -0.30 -0.46
C LYS A 110 -22.48 -0.25 1.06
N GLU A 111 -21.75 -1.12 1.77
CA GLU A 111 -21.71 -1.12 3.23
C GLU A 111 -21.07 0.17 3.79
N ALA A 112 -20.00 0.67 3.17
CA ALA A 112 -19.37 1.93 3.57
C ALA A 112 -20.29 3.13 3.37
N MET A 113 -21.01 3.20 2.24
CA MET A 113 -22.04 4.22 1.99
C MET A 113 -23.16 4.17 3.03
N ALA A 114 -23.65 2.97 3.34
CA ALA A 114 -24.71 2.78 4.34
C ALA A 114 -24.29 3.20 5.76
N LYS A 115 -23.00 3.09 6.12
CA LYS A 115 -22.48 3.57 7.41
C LYS A 115 -22.59 5.08 7.59
N VAL A 116 -22.56 5.84 6.50
CA VAL A 116 -22.76 7.30 6.51
C VAL A 116 -24.23 7.66 6.28
N GLY A 117 -25.04 6.72 5.81
CA GLY A 117 -26.46 6.95 5.52
C GLY A 117 -26.68 7.72 4.22
N THR A 118 -25.84 7.50 3.20
CA THR A 118 -25.94 8.18 1.90
C THR A 118 -25.82 7.19 0.74
N ASP A 119 -26.40 7.56 -0.39
CA ASP A 119 -26.27 6.89 -1.68
C ASP A 119 -25.36 7.65 -2.67
N LYS A 120 -24.77 8.77 -2.22
CA LYS A 120 -23.84 9.56 -3.02
C LYS A 120 -22.45 8.93 -3.03
N ALA A 121 -21.73 9.12 -4.13
CA ALA A 121 -20.33 8.75 -4.20
C ALA A 121 -19.48 9.55 -3.19
N PRO A 122 -18.45 8.96 -2.56
CA PRO A 122 -17.55 9.68 -1.67
C PRO A 122 -16.67 10.66 -2.45
N ALA A 123 -16.10 11.65 -1.76
CA ALA A 123 -15.09 12.52 -2.33
C ALA A 123 -13.76 11.79 -2.54
N TYR A 124 -13.48 10.77 -1.70
CA TYR A 124 -12.22 10.02 -1.70
C TYR A 124 -12.41 8.61 -1.15
N VAL A 125 -11.64 7.67 -1.65
CA VAL A 125 -11.60 6.28 -1.17
C VAL A 125 -10.20 5.93 -0.70
N TYR A 126 -10.08 5.46 0.54
CA TYR A 126 -8.91 4.74 1.01
C TYR A 126 -9.22 3.23 1.01
N MET A 127 -8.34 2.43 0.41
CA MET A 127 -8.52 0.98 0.30
C MET A 127 -7.29 0.24 0.85
N ILE A 128 -7.55 -0.80 1.63
CA ILE A 128 -6.56 -1.81 2.00
C ILE A 128 -7.08 -3.17 1.56
N ALA A 129 -6.23 -3.96 0.90
CA ALA A 129 -6.57 -5.31 0.47
C ALA A 129 -5.49 -6.32 0.87
N SER A 130 -5.82 -7.60 0.81
CA SER A 130 -4.80 -8.64 0.74
C SER A 130 -4.14 -8.65 -0.64
N PRO A 131 -2.84 -8.99 -0.74
CA PRO A 131 -2.21 -9.18 -2.03
C PRO A 131 -2.93 -10.24 -2.88
N GLY A 132 -3.20 -9.93 -4.15
CA GLY A 132 -3.69 -10.92 -5.12
C GLY A 132 -4.84 -10.46 -6.01
N GLU A 133 -5.84 -9.79 -5.47
CA GLU A 133 -7.08 -9.46 -6.19
C GLU A 133 -7.40 -7.95 -6.18
N GLU A 134 -6.42 -7.13 -5.94
CA GLU A 134 -6.56 -5.68 -5.73
C GLU A 134 -7.30 -5.01 -6.87
N GLU A 135 -6.94 -5.36 -8.12
CA GLU A 135 -7.55 -4.76 -9.32
C GLU A 135 -9.04 -5.13 -9.46
N GLU A 136 -9.44 -6.32 -8.96
CA GLU A 136 -10.85 -6.73 -9.01
C GLU A 136 -11.66 -6.02 -7.91
N TYR A 137 -11.07 -5.79 -6.73
CA TYR A 137 -11.71 -4.98 -5.69
C TYR A 137 -11.94 -3.54 -6.16
N VAL A 138 -10.92 -2.89 -6.76
CA VAL A 138 -11.05 -1.54 -7.31
C VAL A 138 -12.19 -1.46 -8.32
N LYS A 139 -12.23 -2.39 -9.30
CA LYS A 139 -13.33 -2.45 -10.28
C LYS A 139 -14.71 -2.60 -9.63
N GLY A 140 -14.79 -3.44 -8.58
CA GLY A 140 -16.04 -3.63 -7.84
C GLY A 140 -16.49 -2.37 -7.11
N ILE A 141 -15.56 -1.61 -6.53
CA ILE A 141 -15.83 -0.32 -5.91
C ILE A 141 -16.29 0.68 -6.97
N GLU A 142 -15.57 0.79 -8.09
CA GLU A 142 -15.93 1.66 -9.22
C GLU A 142 -17.30 1.35 -9.83
N ASP A 143 -17.70 0.09 -9.88
CA ASP A 143 -19.06 -0.31 -10.31
C ASP A 143 -20.18 0.31 -9.46
N VAL A 144 -19.88 0.71 -8.22
CA VAL A 144 -20.85 1.30 -7.29
C VAL A 144 -20.75 2.81 -7.24
N VAL A 145 -19.54 3.36 -7.13
CA VAL A 145 -19.31 4.79 -6.88
C VAL A 145 -18.80 5.56 -8.09
N GLY A 146 -18.50 4.88 -9.20
CA GLY A 146 -17.88 5.49 -10.39
C GLY A 146 -16.39 5.77 -10.17
N CYS A 147 -15.83 6.60 -11.04
CA CYS A 147 -14.43 7.01 -10.97
C CYS A 147 -14.27 8.05 -9.84
N VAL A 148 -13.84 7.59 -8.69
CA VAL A 148 -13.52 8.40 -7.52
C VAL A 148 -12.03 8.25 -7.21
N PRO A 149 -11.31 9.28 -6.77
CA PRO A 149 -9.92 9.13 -6.36
C PRO A 149 -9.75 8.04 -5.30
N VAL A 150 -8.84 7.09 -5.57
CA VAL A 150 -8.52 5.96 -4.68
C VAL A 150 -7.05 6.01 -4.31
N PHE A 151 -6.72 5.75 -3.06
CA PHE A 151 -5.36 5.47 -2.63
C PHE A 151 -5.33 4.38 -1.57
N GLY A 152 -4.18 3.76 -1.39
CA GLY A 152 -4.02 2.71 -0.40
C GLY A 152 -2.92 1.72 -0.73
N GLY A 153 -2.98 0.56 -0.10
CA GLY A 153 -1.97 -0.49 -0.29
C GLY A 153 -2.44 -1.86 0.15
N SER A 154 -1.66 -2.87 -0.20
CA SER A 154 -1.91 -4.25 0.24
C SER A 154 -1.23 -4.51 1.58
N ALA A 155 -1.93 -5.19 2.48
CA ALA A 155 -1.40 -5.62 3.77
C ALA A 155 -0.09 -6.40 3.58
N ALA A 156 0.84 -6.23 4.51
CA ALA A 156 2.16 -6.86 4.44
C ALA A 156 2.53 -7.58 5.74
N ASP A 157 3.47 -8.49 5.64
CA ASP A 157 4.13 -9.14 6.76
C ASP A 157 5.66 -9.01 6.67
N ASP A 158 6.36 -9.60 7.64
CA ASP A 158 7.81 -9.45 7.75
C ASP A 158 8.60 -10.33 6.76
N SER A 159 7.98 -11.38 6.20
CA SER A 159 8.67 -12.46 5.48
C SER A 159 7.97 -12.95 4.22
N ILE A 160 6.88 -12.30 3.81
CA ILE A 160 6.05 -12.70 2.65
C ILE A 160 5.52 -14.13 2.83
N SER A 161 5.13 -14.47 4.06
CA SER A 161 4.61 -15.79 4.44
C SER A 161 3.09 -15.91 4.31
N GLY A 162 2.37 -14.79 4.15
CA GLY A 162 0.91 -14.77 4.14
C GLY A 162 0.29 -14.50 5.52
N ASP A 163 1.11 -14.07 6.48
CA ASP A 163 0.67 -13.78 7.85
C ASP A 163 0.05 -12.40 8.02
N TRP A 164 0.02 -11.60 6.96
CA TRP A 164 -0.61 -10.28 6.98
C TRP A 164 -2.06 -10.30 7.44
N LYS A 165 -2.49 -9.18 7.99
CA LYS A 165 -3.88 -8.97 8.43
C LYS A 165 -4.38 -7.64 7.95
N ILE A 166 -5.67 -7.62 7.61
CA ILE A 166 -6.48 -6.43 7.36
C ILE A 166 -7.44 -6.31 8.53
N PHE A 167 -7.71 -5.10 8.97
CA PHE A 167 -8.66 -4.90 10.05
C PHE A 167 -9.50 -3.63 9.87
N THR A 168 -10.69 -3.72 10.37
CA THR A 168 -11.64 -2.63 10.57
C THR A 168 -12.08 -2.66 12.02
N ASN A 169 -13.08 -1.87 12.39
CA ASN A 169 -13.56 -1.76 13.78
C ASN A 169 -13.72 -3.09 14.52
N ASP A 170 -14.30 -4.09 13.86
CA ASP A 170 -14.78 -5.32 14.51
C ASP A 170 -14.24 -6.59 13.84
N LYS A 171 -13.47 -6.42 12.78
CA LYS A 171 -13.04 -7.53 11.93
C LYS A 171 -11.53 -7.51 11.74
N CYS A 172 -10.94 -8.67 11.84
CA CYS A 172 -9.56 -8.93 11.47
C CYS A 172 -9.53 -10.17 10.59
N PHE A 173 -8.99 -10.08 9.39
CA PHE A 173 -8.95 -11.17 8.41
C PHE A 173 -7.68 -11.10 7.56
N SER A 174 -7.31 -12.23 6.94
CA SER A 174 -6.07 -12.34 6.15
C SER A 174 -6.29 -12.12 4.67
N ASP A 175 -7.48 -12.41 4.14
CA ASP A 175 -7.77 -12.38 2.72
C ASP A 175 -9.07 -11.61 2.46
N GLY A 176 -8.98 -10.49 1.78
CA GLY A 176 -10.11 -9.63 1.50
C GLY A 176 -9.76 -8.17 1.28
N VAL A 177 -10.72 -7.30 1.57
CA VAL A 177 -10.61 -5.86 1.35
C VAL A 177 -11.32 -5.05 2.43
N ALA A 178 -10.76 -3.91 2.80
CA ALA A 178 -11.39 -2.88 3.62
C ALA A 178 -11.30 -1.53 2.93
N VAL A 179 -12.32 -0.70 3.12
CA VAL A 179 -12.40 0.66 2.57
C VAL A 179 -12.81 1.67 3.63
N ALA A 180 -12.30 2.90 3.49
CA ALA A 180 -12.82 4.08 4.16
C ALA A 180 -13.25 5.09 3.09
N PHE A 181 -14.52 5.45 3.11
CA PHE A 181 -15.14 6.39 2.19
C PHE A 181 -15.28 7.75 2.86
N PHE A 182 -14.64 8.75 2.28
CA PHE A 182 -14.63 10.11 2.81
C PHE A 182 -15.67 10.99 2.15
N TYR A 183 -16.53 11.57 2.95
CA TYR A 183 -17.53 12.57 2.57
C TYR A 183 -17.15 13.88 3.25
N THR A 184 -16.51 14.79 2.50
CA THR A 184 -15.94 16.01 3.06
C THR A 184 -15.82 17.09 1.99
N ASN A 185 -15.88 18.36 2.41
CA ASN A 185 -15.52 19.52 1.62
C ASN A 185 -14.06 19.95 1.83
N LYS A 186 -13.33 19.30 2.75
CA LYS A 186 -11.91 19.55 2.96
C LYS A 186 -11.10 19.05 1.78
N SER A 187 -9.96 19.67 1.53
CA SER A 187 -9.06 19.26 0.46
C SER A 187 -8.32 17.98 0.86
N ILE A 188 -8.53 16.92 0.09
CA ILE A 188 -7.71 15.72 0.13
C ILE A 188 -6.93 15.66 -1.18
N ARG A 189 -5.63 15.42 -1.13
CA ARG A 189 -4.76 15.25 -2.29
C ARG A 189 -3.90 14.03 -2.13
N ASN A 190 -3.68 13.32 -3.21
CA ASN A 190 -2.68 12.26 -3.26
C ASN A 190 -1.72 12.46 -4.43
N LYS A 191 -0.60 11.78 -4.37
CA LYS A 191 0.32 11.62 -5.49
C LYS A 191 0.85 10.20 -5.48
N TYR A 192 0.67 9.53 -6.60
CA TYR A 192 1.26 8.23 -6.86
C TYR A 192 2.51 8.45 -7.72
N THR A 193 3.68 8.04 -7.23
CA THR A 193 4.94 8.22 -7.97
C THR A 193 5.84 7.00 -7.81
N GLY A 194 6.61 6.71 -8.86
CA GLY A 194 7.72 5.78 -8.82
C GLY A 194 9.07 6.49 -8.63
N ALA A 195 10.11 5.72 -8.30
CA ALA A 195 11.49 6.17 -8.33
C ALA A 195 12.19 5.77 -9.63
N TYR A 196 11.55 4.92 -10.41
CA TYR A 196 12.16 4.22 -11.53
C TYR A 196 12.07 5.03 -12.82
N HIS A 197 13.11 4.92 -13.64
CA HIS A 197 13.14 5.41 -15.01
C HIS A 197 13.21 4.25 -16.01
N GLU A 198 12.72 4.50 -17.21
CA GLU A 198 12.74 3.52 -18.30
C GLU A 198 14.15 3.30 -18.82
N THR A 199 14.48 2.06 -19.15
CA THR A 199 15.66 1.73 -19.96
C THR A 199 15.26 1.58 -21.42
N VAL A 200 16.22 1.28 -22.29
CA VAL A 200 15.99 1.00 -23.72
C VAL A 200 15.41 -0.40 -23.96
N ASN A 201 15.36 -1.24 -22.93
CA ASN A 201 14.92 -2.62 -23.03
C ASN A 201 13.40 -2.72 -22.85
N SER A 202 12.71 -3.15 -23.89
CA SER A 202 11.26 -3.40 -23.87
C SER A 202 10.90 -4.61 -24.73
N GLY A 203 9.72 -5.18 -24.52
CA GLY A 203 9.20 -6.28 -25.30
C GLY A 203 7.70 -6.47 -25.04
N ILE A 204 7.08 -7.32 -25.82
CA ILE A 204 5.64 -7.60 -25.75
C ILE A 204 5.40 -8.91 -25.00
N VAL A 205 4.45 -8.90 -24.08
CA VAL A 205 3.95 -10.11 -23.39
C VAL A 205 3.23 -10.98 -24.43
N THR A 206 3.83 -12.10 -24.80
CA THR A 206 3.26 -13.01 -25.82
C THR A 206 2.60 -14.24 -25.20
N LYS A 207 2.93 -14.59 -23.95
CA LYS A 207 2.32 -15.72 -23.27
C LYS A 207 2.28 -15.53 -21.75
N LEU A 208 1.14 -15.85 -21.17
CA LEU A 208 0.90 -15.88 -19.73
C LEU A 208 0.29 -17.23 -19.32
N ASN A 209 0.55 -17.64 -18.09
CA ASN A 209 -0.22 -18.66 -17.38
C ASN A 209 -0.96 -17.97 -16.22
N GLY A 210 -2.30 -17.93 -16.30
CA GLY A 210 -3.07 -17.05 -15.44
C GLY A 210 -2.79 -15.57 -15.72
N ARG A 211 -2.79 -14.72 -14.67
CA ARG A 211 -2.61 -13.26 -14.81
C ARG A 211 -1.24 -12.77 -14.35
N ARG A 212 -0.51 -13.56 -13.57
CA ARG A 212 0.72 -13.13 -12.89
C ARG A 212 1.95 -14.00 -13.19
N GLN A 213 1.80 -15.10 -13.97
CA GLN A 213 2.95 -15.86 -14.43
C GLN A 213 3.27 -15.47 -15.88
N LEU A 214 4.34 -14.71 -16.04
CA LEU A 214 4.87 -14.26 -17.33
C LEU A 214 5.72 -15.37 -17.92
N VAL A 215 5.21 -15.98 -19.00
CA VAL A 215 5.84 -17.14 -19.64
C VAL A 215 6.77 -16.70 -20.77
N GLU A 216 6.31 -15.77 -21.65
CA GLU A 216 7.10 -15.33 -22.79
C GLU A 216 7.00 -13.81 -23.01
N ILE A 217 8.15 -13.25 -23.39
CA ILE A 217 8.29 -11.88 -23.93
C ILE A 217 8.84 -12.04 -25.36
N ASP A 218 8.17 -11.48 -26.36
CA ASP A 218 8.55 -11.57 -27.79
C ASP A 218 8.80 -13.02 -28.26
N GLY A 219 7.96 -13.97 -27.81
CA GLY A 219 8.08 -15.39 -28.13
C GLY A 219 9.28 -16.12 -27.51
N LYS A 220 9.97 -15.49 -26.55
CA LYS A 220 11.12 -16.07 -25.83
C LYS A 220 10.79 -16.26 -24.35
N PRO A 221 11.36 -17.29 -23.67
CA PRO A 221 11.16 -17.48 -22.25
C PRO A 221 11.45 -16.19 -21.47
N ALA A 222 10.51 -15.78 -20.63
CA ALA A 222 10.53 -14.47 -19.98
C ALA A 222 11.77 -14.26 -19.10
N LEU A 223 12.20 -15.31 -18.38
CA LEU A 223 13.39 -15.26 -17.52
C LEU A 223 14.67 -15.06 -18.34
N ASN A 224 14.75 -15.63 -19.55
CA ASN A 224 15.89 -15.43 -20.45
C ASN A 224 15.97 -13.98 -20.93
N VAL A 225 14.83 -13.39 -21.25
CA VAL A 225 14.76 -11.98 -21.67
C VAL A 225 15.14 -11.07 -20.53
N TYR A 226 14.60 -11.28 -19.33
CA TYR A 226 14.92 -10.49 -18.13
C TYR A 226 16.40 -10.62 -17.74
N ALA A 227 16.96 -11.83 -17.75
CA ALA A 227 18.37 -12.06 -17.49
C ALA A 227 19.29 -11.29 -18.47
N LYS A 228 18.92 -11.30 -19.75
CA LYS A 228 19.63 -10.54 -20.78
C LYS A 228 19.57 -9.03 -20.53
N TRP A 229 18.39 -8.50 -20.18
CA TRP A 229 18.19 -7.08 -19.92
C TRP A 229 18.98 -6.59 -18.70
N THR A 230 19.02 -7.41 -17.65
CA THR A 230 19.71 -7.08 -16.38
C THR A 230 21.19 -7.50 -16.35
N GLY A 231 21.71 -8.13 -17.40
CA GLY A 231 23.09 -8.64 -17.45
C GLY A 231 23.37 -9.82 -16.50
N LYS A 232 22.31 -10.43 -15.96
CA LYS A 232 22.40 -11.57 -15.02
C LYS A 232 22.46 -12.90 -15.79
N LYS A 233 22.92 -13.96 -15.13
CA LYS A 233 22.89 -15.31 -15.71
C LYS A 233 21.59 -16.02 -15.34
N VAL A 234 20.95 -16.65 -16.31
CA VAL A 234 19.69 -17.38 -16.11
C VAL A 234 19.75 -18.39 -14.96
N LYS A 235 20.87 -19.13 -14.85
CA LYS A 235 21.08 -20.12 -13.77
C LYS A 235 21.08 -19.51 -12.35
N ASP A 236 21.32 -18.22 -12.23
CA ASP A 236 21.36 -17.50 -10.95
C ASP A 236 19.96 -16.94 -10.60
N LEU A 237 19.00 -17.07 -11.51
CA LEU A 237 17.63 -16.58 -11.40
C LEU A 237 16.57 -17.69 -11.39
N ALA A 238 16.83 -18.81 -12.09
CA ALA A 238 15.88 -19.93 -12.18
C ALA A 238 15.75 -20.64 -10.84
N GLY A 239 14.51 -20.90 -10.41
CA GLY A 239 14.18 -21.49 -9.11
C GLY A 239 14.35 -20.54 -7.91
N MET A 240 14.66 -19.25 -8.15
CA MET A 240 15.03 -18.30 -7.10
C MET A 240 13.94 -17.27 -6.80
N ASN A 241 13.93 -16.78 -5.56
CA ASN A 241 13.23 -15.55 -5.21
C ASN A 241 13.99 -14.35 -5.82
N LEU A 242 13.30 -13.58 -6.65
CA LEU A 242 13.88 -12.47 -7.40
C LEU A 242 13.68 -11.11 -6.75
N LEU A 243 12.91 -10.99 -5.67
CA LEU A 243 12.55 -9.70 -5.08
C LEU A 243 13.76 -8.81 -4.83
N SER A 244 14.74 -9.30 -4.07
CA SER A 244 15.96 -8.52 -3.78
C SER A 244 16.75 -8.16 -5.03
N ALA A 245 16.76 -9.05 -6.04
CA ALA A 245 17.47 -8.83 -7.30
C ALA A 245 16.73 -7.87 -8.25
N SER A 246 15.42 -7.74 -8.10
CA SER A 246 14.55 -6.93 -8.96
C SER A 246 14.18 -5.57 -8.38
N VAL A 247 14.50 -5.30 -7.10
CA VAL A 247 14.14 -4.03 -6.45
C VAL A 247 14.65 -2.81 -7.22
N THR A 248 15.86 -2.85 -7.75
CA THR A 248 16.45 -1.77 -8.54
C THR A 248 16.23 -1.91 -10.05
N GLU A 249 15.74 -3.06 -10.51
CA GLU A 249 15.58 -3.42 -11.93
C GLU A 249 14.25 -4.12 -12.21
N PRO A 250 13.09 -3.53 -11.79
CA PRO A 250 11.80 -4.16 -12.00
C PRO A 250 11.35 -4.05 -13.47
N LEU A 251 10.22 -4.68 -13.77
CA LEU A 251 9.48 -4.41 -14.99
C LEU A 251 8.48 -3.29 -14.77
N GLY A 252 8.12 -2.58 -15.83
CA GLY A 252 7.07 -1.57 -15.86
C GLY A 252 6.09 -1.82 -16.99
N VAL A 253 4.86 -1.38 -16.82
CA VAL A 253 3.82 -1.36 -17.84
C VAL A 253 3.30 0.07 -17.93
N LYS A 254 3.24 0.61 -19.14
CA LYS A 254 2.63 1.92 -19.39
C LYS A 254 1.12 1.82 -19.47
N ASP A 255 0.43 2.83 -18.98
CA ASP A 255 -0.95 3.03 -19.27
C ASP A 255 -1.16 3.39 -20.77
N ARG A 256 -2.40 3.46 -21.22
CA ARG A 256 -2.72 3.77 -22.62
C ARG A 256 -2.29 5.18 -23.04
N LEU A 257 -2.17 6.10 -22.11
CA LEU A 257 -1.75 7.47 -22.35
C LEU A 257 -0.23 7.64 -22.25
N GLY A 258 0.47 6.62 -21.70
CA GLY A 258 1.91 6.59 -21.54
C GLY A 258 2.46 7.52 -20.45
N SER A 259 1.59 8.09 -19.63
CA SER A 259 1.97 9.03 -18.57
C SER A 259 2.33 8.33 -17.26
N LEU A 260 1.70 7.20 -16.97
CA LEU A 260 1.91 6.41 -15.76
C LEU A 260 2.59 5.09 -16.09
N ILE A 261 3.60 4.75 -15.31
CA ILE A 261 4.26 3.45 -15.37
C ILE A 261 3.96 2.69 -14.09
N ALA A 262 3.17 1.63 -14.23
CA ALA A 262 2.88 0.72 -13.14
C ALA A 262 3.97 -0.35 -13.04
N ILE A 263 4.63 -0.43 -11.90
CA ILE A 263 5.71 -1.38 -11.65
C ILE A 263 5.16 -2.80 -11.51
N ARG A 264 5.92 -3.76 -12.03
CA ARG A 264 5.69 -5.19 -11.98
C ARG A 264 6.96 -5.88 -11.52
N HIS A 265 7.11 -6.03 -10.21
CA HIS A 265 8.29 -6.70 -9.65
C HIS A 265 8.31 -8.17 -10.05
N PRO A 266 9.40 -8.69 -10.66
CA PRO A 266 9.67 -10.11 -10.70
C PRO A 266 9.83 -10.66 -9.29
N MET A 267 8.97 -11.64 -8.92
CA MET A 267 8.90 -12.21 -7.59
C MET A 267 9.68 -13.53 -7.51
N ILE A 268 9.47 -14.39 -8.48
CA ILE A 268 10.06 -15.73 -8.56
C ILE A 268 10.46 -16.01 -10.01
N GLY A 269 11.69 -16.46 -10.21
CA GLY A 269 12.12 -17.09 -11.46
C GLY A 269 11.83 -18.60 -11.37
N ASN A 270 10.98 -19.10 -12.24
CA ASN A 270 10.62 -20.52 -12.22
C ASN A 270 11.66 -21.37 -12.98
N GLU A 271 11.74 -22.66 -12.68
CA GLU A 271 12.65 -23.59 -13.38
C GLU A 271 12.29 -23.78 -14.85
N ASP A 272 10.99 -23.56 -15.23
CA ASP A 272 10.51 -23.58 -16.60
C ASP A 272 10.83 -22.29 -17.38
N LEU A 273 11.64 -21.40 -16.79
CA LEU A 273 12.06 -20.10 -17.33
C LEU A 273 10.93 -19.07 -17.48
N SER A 274 9.78 -19.31 -16.88
CA SER A 274 8.77 -18.27 -16.63
C SER A 274 9.11 -17.45 -15.39
N MET A 275 8.39 -16.34 -15.17
CA MET A 275 8.54 -15.51 -13.96
C MET A 275 7.17 -15.23 -13.34
N ASN A 276 7.05 -15.34 -12.02
CA ASN A 276 5.92 -14.76 -11.32
C ASN A 276 6.17 -13.27 -11.08
N VAL A 277 5.14 -12.45 -11.29
CA VAL A 277 5.19 -11.01 -11.06
C VAL A 277 4.14 -10.57 -10.04
N GLY A 278 4.40 -9.47 -9.37
CA GLY A 278 3.58 -8.99 -8.24
C GLY A 278 2.14 -8.60 -8.59
N ASN A 279 1.86 -8.20 -9.84
CA ASN A 279 0.54 -7.72 -10.27
C ASN A 279 0.15 -8.28 -11.64
N ASN A 280 -1.11 -8.09 -12.01
CA ASN A 280 -1.66 -8.62 -13.26
C ASN A 280 -0.98 -8.06 -14.50
N LEU A 281 -0.82 -8.93 -15.50
CA LEU A 281 -0.41 -8.63 -16.87
C LEU A 281 -1.48 -9.08 -17.85
N ALA A 282 -1.42 -8.55 -19.06
CA ALA A 282 -2.26 -9.00 -20.19
C ALA A 282 -1.40 -9.30 -21.41
N ILE A 283 -1.85 -10.25 -22.23
CA ILE A 283 -1.25 -10.53 -23.54
C ILE A 283 -1.28 -9.26 -24.39
N ASN A 284 -0.26 -9.06 -25.20
CA ASN A 284 -0.04 -7.87 -26.03
C ASN A 284 0.24 -6.58 -25.24
N THR A 285 0.55 -6.68 -23.95
CA THR A 285 1.04 -5.54 -23.17
C THR A 285 2.53 -5.36 -23.39
N ALA A 286 2.97 -4.12 -23.60
CA ALA A 286 4.39 -3.79 -23.60
C ALA A 286 4.93 -3.79 -22.16
N VAL A 287 5.99 -4.54 -21.94
CA VAL A 287 6.76 -4.49 -20.67
C VAL A 287 8.11 -3.84 -20.94
N ILE A 288 8.56 -3.04 -20.01
CA ILE A 288 9.80 -2.24 -20.09
C ILE A 288 10.65 -2.60 -18.88
N GLN A 289 11.95 -2.78 -19.08
CA GLN A 289 12.86 -2.83 -17.93
C GLN A 289 12.96 -1.44 -17.33
N MET A 290 12.72 -1.36 -16.04
CA MET A 290 12.87 -0.14 -15.26
C MET A 290 14.17 -0.19 -14.45
N GLN A 291 14.67 0.97 -14.05
CA GLN A 291 15.88 1.06 -13.25
C GLN A 291 15.80 2.19 -12.25
N ALA A 292 16.32 1.97 -11.04
CA ALA A 292 16.62 3.02 -10.06
C ALA A 292 17.78 2.61 -9.18
N SER A 293 18.61 3.58 -8.80
CA SER A 293 19.59 3.41 -7.74
C SER A 293 18.92 3.43 -6.35
N VAL A 294 19.60 2.92 -5.33
CA VAL A 294 19.12 3.01 -3.94
C VAL A 294 18.94 4.47 -3.51
N ASP A 295 19.82 5.37 -3.95
CA ASP A 295 19.68 6.81 -3.67
C ASP A 295 18.37 7.38 -4.25
N GLU A 296 18.03 7.02 -5.49
CA GLU A 296 16.77 7.44 -6.12
C GLU A 296 15.55 6.85 -5.39
N LEU A 297 15.61 5.60 -4.91
CA LEU A 297 14.56 4.99 -4.09
C LEU A 297 14.35 5.78 -2.78
N ILE A 298 15.43 6.18 -2.12
CA ILE A 298 15.39 6.99 -0.89
C ILE A 298 14.81 8.38 -1.17
N GLU A 299 15.31 9.03 -2.22
CA GLU A 299 14.89 10.39 -2.56
C GLU A 299 13.44 10.50 -3.00
N ALA A 300 12.92 9.50 -3.71
CA ALA A 300 11.59 9.54 -4.30
C ALA A 300 10.50 9.77 -3.25
N THR A 301 10.62 9.19 -2.06
CA THR A 301 9.61 9.31 -1.00
C THR A 301 9.46 10.77 -0.52
N GLY A 302 10.58 11.44 -0.27
CA GLY A 302 10.58 12.87 0.08
C GLY A 302 10.09 13.76 -1.07
N LYS A 303 10.48 13.45 -2.32
CA LYS A 303 9.98 14.17 -3.51
C LYS A 303 8.46 14.03 -3.66
N THR A 304 7.91 12.83 -3.42
CA THR A 304 6.47 12.59 -3.47
C THR A 304 5.73 13.44 -2.44
N LEU A 305 6.18 13.43 -1.17
CA LEU A 305 5.57 14.24 -0.11
C LEU A 305 5.66 15.74 -0.42
N LYS A 306 6.81 16.21 -0.91
CA LYS A 306 6.98 17.60 -1.34
C LYS A 306 5.98 17.97 -2.44
N ASN A 307 5.80 17.12 -3.45
CA ASN A 307 4.87 17.37 -4.55
C ASN A 307 3.43 17.46 -4.07
N VAL A 308 2.98 16.54 -3.20
CA VAL A 308 1.63 16.64 -2.59
C VAL A 308 1.47 17.94 -1.84
N ARG A 309 2.41 18.27 -0.97
CA ARG A 309 2.37 19.49 -0.15
C ARG A 309 2.32 20.77 -0.98
N THR A 310 3.09 20.85 -2.06
CA THR A 310 3.13 22.05 -2.92
C THR A 310 1.87 22.23 -3.77
N ASN A 311 1.08 21.16 -3.96
CA ASN A 311 -0.18 21.18 -4.70
C ASN A 311 -1.40 21.45 -3.79
N LEU A 312 -1.21 21.50 -2.46
CA LEU A 312 -2.26 21.92 -1.54
C LEU A 312 -2.43 23.44 -1.56
N THR A 313 -3.67 23.89 -1.55
CA THR A 313 -4.04 25.30 -1.46
C THR A 313 -4.20 25.80 -0.02
N CYS A 314 -4.07 24.92 0.96
CA CYS A 314 -4.16 25.16 2.39
C CYS A 314 -3.08 24.39 3.14
N GLU A 315 -2.90 24.66 4.42
CA GLU A 315 -2.01 23.87 5.26
C GLU A 315 -2.55 22.44 5.44
N ALA A 316 -1.66 21.46 5.36
CA ALA A 316 -2.02 20.08 5.60
C ALA A 316 -2.23 19.82 7.10
N GLY A 317 -3.28 19.09 7.46
CA GLY A 317 -3.49 18.62 8.84
C GLY A 317 -2.70 17.35 9.15
N ALA A 318 -2.51 16.47 8.15
CA ALA A 318 -1.75 15.23 8.31
C ALA A 318 -1.33 14.64 6.95
N TYR A 319 -0.35 13.73 6.98
CA TYR A 319 0.02 12.93 5.83
C TYR A 319 -0.04 11.43 6.18
N LEU A 320 -0.69 10.66 5.30
CA LEU A 320 -0.64 9.21 5.31
C LEU A 320 0.18 8.75 4.10
N LEU A 321 1.25 7.99 4.33
CA LEU A 321 2.14 7.53 3.28
C LEU A 321 2.09 6.01 3.17
N ILE A 322 1.94 5.54 1.95
CA ILE A 322 2.00 4.13 1.60
C ILE A 322 3.32 3.91 0.86
N HIS A 323 4.18 3.10 1.44
CA HIS A 323 5.53 2.84 0.92
C HIS A 323 5.69 1.36 0.60
N SER A 324 6.30 1.05 -0.53
CA SER A 324 6.54 -0.34 -0.92
C SER A 324 7.47 -1.06 0.07
N GLY A 325 7.05 -2.25 0.49
CA GLY A 325 7.86 -3.16 1.29
C GLY A 325 9.08 -3.68 0.54
N GLU A 326 8.95 -3.90 -0.77
CA GLU A 326 10.07 -4.28 -1.63
C GLU A 326 11.11 -3.16 -1.72
N ARG A 327 10.68 -1.91 -1.86
CA ARG A 327 11.61 -0.77 -1.86
C ARG A 327 12.31 -0.65 -0.51
N LYS A 328 11.60 -0.85 0.60
CA LYS A 328 12.21 -0.91 1.94
C LYS A 328 13.28 -1.99 2.01
N LEU A 329 13.02 -3.18 1.44
CA LEU A 329 14.00 -4.26 1.36
C LEU A 329 15.27 -3.84 0.60
N GLY A 330 15.12 -3.13 -0.52
CA GLY A 330 16.25 -2.62 -1.30
C GLY A 330 17.02 -1.47 -0.64
N ILE A 331 16.32 -0.61 0.11
CA ILE A 331 16.93 0.49 0.88
C ILE A 331 17.65 -0.06 2.12
N ASN A 332 17.11 -1.13 2.72
CA ASN A 332 17.68 -1.87 3.84
C ASN A 332 18.08 -0.95 5.02
N GLU A 333 19.34 -1.05 5.49
CA GLU A 333 19.85 -0.31 6.66
C GLU A 333 19.77 1.23 6.51
N ARG A 334 19.65 1.72 5.27
CA ARG A 334 19.52 3.15 4.98
C ARG A 334 18.09 3.69 5.12
N ILE A 335 17.15 2.91 5.65
CA ILE A 335 15.73 3.34 5.76
C ILE A 335 15.56 4.58 6.63
N GLU A 336 16.44 4.85 7.58
CA GLU A 336 16.44 6.08 8.38
C GLU A 336 16.61 7.34 7.51
N GLU A 337 17.33 7.27 6.40
CA GLU A 337 17.45 8.40 5.48
C GLU A 337 16.09 8.77 4.85
N VAL A 338 15.20 7.79 4.64
CA VAL A 338 13.83 8.03 4.20
C VAL A 338 13.05 8.78 5.27
N ALA A 339 13.17 8.36 6.54
CA ALA A 339 12.51 9.02 7.67
C ALA A 339 12.95 10.48 7.83
N GLU A 340 14.26 10.73 7.73
CA GLU A 340 14.81 12.10 7.78
C GLU A 340 14.28 12.99 6.65
N ARG A 341 14.20 12.45 5.42
CA ARG A 341 13.64 13.19 4.27
C ARG A 341 12.16 13.48 4.45
N LEU A 342 11.39 12.52 4.93
CA LEU A 342 9.98 12.72 5.24
C LEU A 342 9.77 13.77 6.32
N LYS A 343 10.51 13.70 7.41
CA LYS A 343 10.47 14.69 8.49
C LYS A 343 10.76 16.10 7.98
N LYS A 344 11.80 16.24 7.14
CA LYS A 344 12.16 17.51 6.51
C LYS A 344 11.04 18.08 5.65
N GLU A 345 10.41 17.23 4.80
CA GLU A 345 9.37 17.67 3.88
C GLU A 345 8.00 17.82 4.55
N ALA A 346 7.72 17.10 5.62
CA ALA A 346 6.49 17.23 6.40
C ALA A 346 6.38 18.58 7.16
N LYS A 347 7.53 19.25 7.44
CA LYS A 347 7.59 20.57 8.08
C LYS A 347 6.78 20.68 9.37
N GLY A 348 6.82 19.65 10.22
CA GLY A 348 6.12 19.62 11.48
C GLY A 348 4.68 19.08 11.42
N VAL A 349 4.14 18.86 10.23
CA VAL A 349 2.83 18.23 10.07
C VAL A 349 2.92 16.75 10.46
N PRO A 350 1.98 16.21 11.26
CA PRO A 350 1.96 14.80 11.63
C PRO A 350 1.90 13.88 10.41
N PHE A 351 2.64 12.79 10.43
CA PHE A 351 2.55 11.77 9.39
C PHE A 351 2.72 10.35 9.92
N LEU A 352 2.23 9.40 9.15
CA LEU A 352 2.42 7.98 9.38
C LEU A 352 2.68 7.29 8.04
N THR A 353 3.75 6.48 7.98
CA THR A 353 4.09 5.68 6.81
C THR A 353 3.95 4.21 7.13
N VAL A 354 3.26 3.47 6.27
CA VAL A 354 3.12 2.01 6.31
C VAL A 354 3.89 1.39 5.14
N PHE A 355 4.48 0.21 5.35
CA PHE A 355 5.14 -0.57 4.30
C PHE A 355 4.23 -1.70 3.84
N THR A 356 3.82 -1.64 2.57
CA THR A 356 2.81 -2.51 1.94
C THR A 356 3.40 -3.40 0.84
N PHE A 357 2.66 -4.43 0.42
CA PHE A 357 3.06 -5.32 -0.68
C PHE A 357 2.44 -4.96 -2.03
N GLY A 358 1.77 -3.87 -2.11
CA GLY A 358 1.23 -3.28 -3.32
C GLY A 358 0.71 -1.89 -2.98
N GLU A 359 0.91 -0.95 -3.87
CA GLU A 359 0.48 0.42 -3.70
C GLU A 359 -0.48 0.78 -4.83
N TYR A 360 -1.54 1.47 -4.48
CA TYR A 360 -2.51 1.98 -5.46
C TYR A 360 -2.81 3.45 -5.21
N GLY A 361 -3.07 4.14 -6.30
CA GLY A 361 -3.41 5.55 -6.27
C GLY A 361 -3.86 6.01 -7.64
N THR A 362 -4.80 6.93 -7.65
CA THR A 362 -5.11 7.71 -8.85
C THR A 362 -4.13 8.87 -8.93
N GLU A 363 -3.79 9.28 -10.14
CA GLU A 363 -3.07 10.51 -10.37
C GLU A 363 -4.08 11.66 -10.45
N ASP A 364 -3.88 12.73 -9.63
CA ASP A 364 -4.68 13.95 -9.66
C ASP A 364 -4.33 14.82 -10.87
#